data_c954d940663ccef3307a62ffc3889c48
#
_entry.id   c954d940663ccef3307a62ffc3889c48
#
_cell.length_a   1.000
_cell.length_b   1.000
_cell.length_c   1.000
_cell.angle_alpha   90.00
_cell.angle_beta   90.00
_cell.angle_gamma   90.00
#
_symmetry.space_group_name_H-M   'P 1'
#
loop_
_entity.id
_entity.type
_entity.pdbx_description
1 polymer ?
#
loop_
_entity_poly.entity_id
_entity_poly.type
_entity_poly.pdbx_seq_one_letter_code
_entity_poly.pdbx_strand_id
1 'polypeptide(L)'
;PSDCKVCIDLGFSSVMMDGSLLEDQKTPSDFAYNVKVTKETVNIAHSLGVSVEGELGCLGSLETGMGEKEDGVGAEGVLSHDQLLTDPEEAAQFVKSTNVDALAIAIGTSHGAYKFSRPPSGDILAIQRIKEINNKIPNTHLVMHGSSSVPQDLIRIINENGGKIKETYGVPVSEIQ
;
A
#
# COMPACT_ATOMS: atom_id res chain seq x y z
N PRO A 1 14.19 9.16 1.48
CA PRO A 1 14.21 10.08 2.64
C PRO A 1 14.32 11.56 2.27
N SER A 2 15.03 11.92 1.18
CA SER A 2 15.23 13.32 0.76
C SER A 2 13.90 14.02 0.47
N ASP A 3 13.00 13.38 -0.26
CA ASP A 3 11.71 13.97 -0.66
C ASP A 3 10.78 14.11 0.56
N CYS A 4 10.80 13.15 1.48
CA CYS A 4 10.08 13.28 2.75
C CYS A 4 10.56 14.51 3.55
N LYS A 5 11.88 14.77 3.56
CA LYS A 5 12.41 15.97 4.20
C LYS A 5 11.90 17.26 3.53
N VAL A 6 11.86 17.31 2.20
CA VAL A 6 11.30 18.45 1.47
C VAL A 6 9.82 18.66 1.81
N CYS A 7 9.02 17.59 1.88
CA CYS A 7 7.62 17.67 2.29
C CYS A 7 7.48 18.24 3.71
N ILE A 8 8.30 17.77 4.65
CA ILE A 8 8.31 18.28 6.02
C ILE A 8 8.65 19.77 6.06
N ASP A 9 9.66 20.20 5.31
CA ASP A 9 10.07 21.61 5.22
C ASP A 9 8.96 22.50 4.60
N LEU A 10 8.08 21.90 3.78
CA LEU A 10 6.89 22.56 3.22
C LEU A 10 5.66 22.55 4.17
N GLY A 11 5.78 21.94 5.35
CA GLY A 11 4.75 21.97 6.38
C GLY A 11 3.79 20.78 6.41
N PHE A 12 4.11 19.68 5.76
CA PHE A 12 3.35 18.44 5.91
C PHE A 12 3.50 17.88 7.33
N SER A 13 2.40 17.52 7.95
CA SER A 13 2.36 16.95 9.31
C SER A 13 2.49 15.42 9.35
N SER A 14 2.50 14.79 8.17
CA SER A 14 2.70 13.36 7.98
C SER A 14 3.39 13.11 6.64
N VAL A 15 4.27 12.12 6.59
CA VAL A 15 4.94 11.69 5.36
C VAL A 15 4.92 10.18 5.25
N MET A 16 4.97 9.65 4.03
CA MET A 16 5.09 8.22 3.75
C MET A 16 6.46 7.92 3.17
N MET A 17 7.10 6.86 3.69
CA MET A 17 8.31 6.30 3.11
C MET A 17 8.02 4.89 2.59
N ASP A 18 7.85 4.78 1.28
CA ASP A 18 7.84 3.48 0.61
C ASP A 18 9.28 3.04 0.33
N GLY A 19 9.75 2.09 1.12
CA GLY A 19 11.03 1.43 0.92
C GLY A 19 10.88 0.03 0.33
N SER A 20 9.70 -0.37 -0.13
CA SER A 20 9.44 -1.68 -0.75
C SER A 20 10.12 -1.83 -2.12
N LEU A 21 10.45 -0.72 -2.75
CA LEU A 21 11.20 -0.68 -4.00
C LEU A 21 12.57 -0.01 -3.81
N LEU A 22 13.54 -0.38 -4.65
CA LEU A 22 14.82 0.30 -4.74
C LEU A 22 14.68 1.69 -5.39
N GLU A 23 15.76 2.45 -5.44
CA GLU A 23 15.81 3.81 -6.01
C GLU A 23 15.39 3.89 -7.49
N ASP A 24 15.42 2.77 -8.22
CA ASP A 24 14.92 2.70 -9.60
C ASP A 24 13.38 2.70 -9.68
N GLN A 25 12.70 2.60 -8.53
CA GLN A 25 11.24 2.58 -8.38
C GLN A 25 10.55 1.41 -9.11
N LYS A 26 11.26 0.31 -9.32
CA LYS A 26 10.81 -0.86 -10.08
C LYS A 26 11.20 -2.17 -9.46
N THR A 27 12.42 -2.25 -8.94
CA THR A 27 12.98 -3.46 -8.36
C THR A 27 12.55 -3.59 -6.91
N PRO A 28 11.87 -4.68 -6.51
CA PRO A 28 11.57 -4.94 -5.10
C PRO A 28 12.85 -4.91 -4.26
N SER A 29 12.80 -4.20 -3.15
CA SER A 29 13.90 -4.12 -2.20
C SER A 29 13.93 -5.33 -1.27
N ASP A 30 15.02 -5.50 -0.54
CA ASP A 30 15.04 -6.41 0.61
C ASP A 30 14.58 -5.71 1.90
N PHE A 31 14.25 -6.53 2.90
CA PHE A 31 13.80 -6.07 4.21
C PHE A 31 14.80 -5.10 4.88
N ALA A 32 16.10 -5.38 4.76
CA ALA A 32 17.13 -4.56 5.40
C ALA A 32 17.23 -3.16 4.79
N TYR A 33 17.12 -3.06 3.48
CA TYR A 33 17.07 -1.78 2.76
C TYR A 33 15.84 -0.98 3.19
N ASN A 34 14.64 -1.60 3.16
CA ASN A 34 13.40 -0.95 3.56
C ASN A 34 13.46 -0.42 5.00
N VAL A 35 13.91 -1.26 5.95
CA VAL A 35 14.13 -0.83 7.35
C VAL A 35 15.07 0.36 7.43
N LYS A 36 16.17 0.35 6.68
CA LYS A 36 17.18 1.43 6.70
C LYS A 36 16.58 2.76 6.28
N VAL A 37 15.96 2.81 5.08
CA VAL A 37 15.45 4.08 4.51
C VAL A 37 14.24 4.61 5.29
N THR A 38 13.38 3.72 5.78
CA THR A 38 12.23 4.08 6.61
C THR A 38 12.67 4.62 7.96
N LYS A 39 13.62 3.95 8.63
CA LYS A 39 14.15 4.42 9.91
C LYS A 39 14.86 5.78 9.80
N GLU A 40 15.57 6.02 8.72
CA GLU A 40 16.18 7.33 8.44
C GLU A 40 15.11 8.42 8.35
N THR A 41 14.03 8.15 7.60
CA THR A 41 12.87 9.05 7.48
C THR A 41 12.21 9.30 8.85
N VAL A 42 11.97 8.25 9.64
CA VAL A 42 11.38 8.35 10.98
C VAL A 42 12.25 9.24 11.89
N ASN A 43 13.56 9.07 11.88
CA ASN A 43 14.45 9.90 12.70
C ASN A 43 14.36 11.39 12.36
N ILE A 44 14.25 11.71 11.07
CA ILE A 44 14.08 13.10 10.60
C ILE A 44 12.71 13.63 11.01
N ALA A 45 11.65 12.92 10.68
CA ALA A 45 10.27 13.35 10.88
C ALA A 45 9.91 13.49 12.37
N HIS A 46 10.21 12.49 13.20
CA HIS A 46 9.92 12.51 14.62
C HIS A 46 10.64 13.63 15.37
N SER A 47 11.86 14.01 14.94
CA SER A 47 12.56 15.15 15.52
C SER A 47 11.83 16.48 15.32
N LEU A 48 10.90 16.54 14.36
CA LEU A 48 10.11 17.69 14.00
C LEU A 48 8.61 17.52 14.34
N GLY A 49 8.24 16.44 15.04
CA GLY A 49 6.86 16.16 15.43
C GLY A 49 5.95 15.74 14.25
N VAL A 50 6.53 15.19 13.19
CA VAL A 50 5.84 14.72 11.98
C VAL A 50 5.71 13.21 12.02
N SER A 51 4.51 12.68 11.73
CA SER A 51 4.23 11.24 11.69
C SER A 51 4.76 10.59 10.41
N VAL A 52 5.11 9.30 10.50
CA VAL A 52 5.62 8.52 9.37
C VAL A 52 4.79 7.26 9.16
N GLU A 53 4.35 7.09 7.91
CA GLU A 53 3.85 5.84 7.38
C GLU A 53 5.00 5.12 6.67
N GLY A 54 5.19 3.84 6.99
CA GLY A 54 6.08 2.94 6.24
C GLY A 54 5.26 1.98 5.39
N GLU A 55 5.89 1.33 4.41
CA GLU A 55 5.26 0.29 3.60
C GLU A 55 6.05 -1.01 3.66
N LEU A 56 5.34 -2.14 3.77
CA LEU A 56 5.93 -3.47 3.78
C LEU A 56 5.14 -4.42 2.87
N GLY A 57 5.84 -5.01 1.92
CA GLY A 57 5.27 -5.76 0.81
C GLY A 57 5.11 -4.88 -0.43
N CYS A 58 4.79 -5.49 -1.55
CA CYS A 58 4.56 -4.78 -2.80
C CYS A 58 3.08 -4.79 -3.15
N LEU A 59 2.54 -3.64 -3.50
CA LEU A 59 1.18 -3.55 -4.03
C LEU A 59 1.08 -4.32 -5.35
N GLY A 60 -0.03 -5.01 -5.53
CA GLY A 60 -0.30 -5.79 -6.73
C GLY A 60 -1.53 -6.67 -6.58
N SER A 61 -1.99 -7.21 -7.69
CA SER A 61 -3.24 -7.95 -7.76
C SER A 61 -3.02 -9.44 -7.52
N LEU A 62 -3.68 -10.01 -6.52
CA LEU A 62 -3.76 -11.47 -6.35
C LEU A 62 -4.50 -12.17 -7.50
N GLU A 63 -5.38 -11.47 -8.23
CA GLU A 63 -6.09 -12.04 -9.39
C GLU A 63 -5.11 -12.35 -10.54
N THR A 64 -4.15 -11.47 -10.78
CA THR A 64 -3.22 -11.58 -11.93
C THR A 64 -1.81 -11.96 -11.53
N GLY A 65 -1.43 -11.85 -10.27
CA GLY A 65 -0.06 -11.97 -9.80
C GLY A 65 0.86 -10.84 -10.25
N MET A 66 0.31 -9.80 -10.89
CA MET A 66 1.10 -8.68 -11.38
C MET A 66 1.29 -7.63 -10.30
N GLY A 67 2.52 -7.14 -10.19
CA GLY A 67 2.82 -5.94 -9.42
C GLY A 67 2.08 -4.72 -9.99
N GLU A 68 1.84 -3.75 -9.13
CA GLU A 68 1.20 -2.50 -9.53
C GLU A 68 2.13 -1.67 -10.41
N LYS A 69 1.52 -0.96 -11.36
CA LYS A 69 2.17 0.06 -12.18
C LYS A 69 1.29 1.29 -12.21
N GLU A 70 1.49 2.19 -11.27
CA GLU A 70 0.87 3.50 -11.28
C GLU A 70 1.90 4.56 -11.70
N ASP A 71 1.58 5.36 -12.72
CA ASP A 71 2.44 6.42 -13.27
C ASP A 71 3.89 6.00 -13.62
N GLY A 72 4.09 4.72 -13.91
CA GLY A 72 5.40 4.16 -14.25
C GLY A 72 6.24 3.73 -13.05
N VAL A 73 5.72 3.86 -11.85
CA VAL A 73 6.30 3.40 -10.58
C VAL A 73 5.61 2.10 -10.16
N GLY A 74 6.36 1.13 -9.67
CA GLY A 74 5.84 -0.13 -9.16
C GLY A 74 6.67 -1.35 -9.58
N ALA A 75 6.51 -2.47 -8.88
CA ALA A 75 7.24 -3.69 -9.14
C ALA A 75 6.97 -4.24 -10.55
N GLU A 76 8.02 -4.48 -11.33
CA GLU A 76 7.88 -5.04 -12.67
C GLU A 76 7.76 -6.57 -12.63
N GLY A 77 6.78 -7.10 -13.37
CA GLY A 77 6.63 -8.54 -13.61
C GLY A 77 5.62 -9.22 -12.68
N VAL A 78 5.73 -10.55 -12.62
CA VAL A 78 4.88 -11.40 -11.78
C VAL A 78 5.53 -11.52 -10.40
N LEU A 79 4.80 -11.14 -9.38
CA LEU A 79 5.20 -11.25 -7.98
C LEU A 79 4.72 -12.57 -7.38
N SER A 80 5.46 -13.12 -6.43
CA SER A 80 5.00 -14.27 -5.66
C SER A 80 3.84 -13.88 -4.74
N HIS A 81 3.05 -14.87 -4.33
CA HIS A 81 1.96 -14.65 -3.38
C HIS A 81 2.46 -14.01 -2.06
N ASP A 82 3.65 -14.40 -1.61
CA ASP A 82 4.25 -13.86 -0.39
C ASP A 82 4.71 -12.40 -0.54
N GLN A 83 5.04 -11.98 -1.77
CA GLN A 83 5.36 -10.56 -2.04
C GLN A 83 4.10 -9.68 -2.12
N LEU A 84 2.95 -10.26 -2.44
CA LEU A 84 1.64 -9.59 -2.53
C LEU A 84 0.88 -9.56 -1.19
N LEU A 85 1.38 -10.24 -0.16
CA LEU A 85 0.80 -10.28 1.17
C LEU A 85 1.87 -10.07 2.24
N THR A 86 1.74 -9.03 3.02
CA THR A 86 2.67 -8.74 4.13
C THR A 86 2.67 -9.88 5.16
N ASP A 87 3.85 -10.38 5.52
CA ASP A 87 4.00 -11.38 6.58
C ASP A 87 3.84 -10.73 7.97
N PRO A 88 3.05 -11.32 8.90
CA PRO A 88 2.81 -10.74 10.22
C PRO A 88 4.05 -10.65 11.12
N GLU A 89 4.99 -11.60 11.01
CA GLU A 89 6.25 -11.56 11.79
C GLU A 89 7.18 -10.47 11.24
N GLU A 90 7.27 -10.35 9.92
CA GLU A 90 8.02 -9.27 9.29
C GLU A 90 7.44 -7.91 9.63
N ALA A 91 6.09 -7.76 9.66
CA ALA A 91 5.43 -6.53 10.08
C ALA A 91 5.82 -6.14 11.51
N ALA A 92 5.80 -7.10 12.44
CA ALA A 92 6.20 -6.86 13.83
C ALA A 92 7.69 -6.46 13.93
N GLN A 93 8.56 -7.13 13.19
CA GLN A 93 9.99 -6.81 13.18
C GLN A 93 10.25 -5.44 12.53
N PHE A 94 9.53 -5.11 11.46
CA PHE A 94 9.64 -3.83 10.76
C PHE A 94 9.26 -2.66 11.68
N VAL A 95 8.09 -2.70 12.29
CA VAL A 95 7.62 -1.67 13.23
C VAL A 95 8.58 -1.50 14.41
N LYS A 96 9.02 -2.61 15.00
CA LYS A 96 10.01 -2.58 16.09
C LYS A 96 11.34 -1.93 15.67
N SER A 97 11.78 -2.15 14.42
CA SER A 97 13.06 -1.66 13.92
C SER A 97 13.00 -0.20 13.49
N THR A 98 11.88 0.23 12.92
CA THR A 98 11.70 1.56 12.31
C THR A 98 11.03 2.56 13.25
N ASN A 99 10.10 2.10 14.09
CA ASN A 99 9.23 2.92 14.93
C ASN A 99 8.29 3.84 14.13
N VAL A 100 7.74 3.34 13.03
CA VAL A 100 6.70 4.05 12.25
C VAL A 100 5.40 4.20 13.05
N ASP A 101 4.64 5.24 12.77
CA ASP A 101 3.33 5.50 13.39
C ASP A 101 2.23 4.72 12.69
N ALA A 102 2.37 4.52 11.39
CA ALA A 102 1.46 3.74 10.55
C ALA A 102 2.25 2.79 9.64
N LEU A 103 1.64 1.66 9.32
CA LEU A 103 2.19 0.67 8.39
C LEU A 103 1.19 0.37 7.28
N ALA A 104 1.55 0.71 6.06
CA ALA A 104 0.88 0.23 4.86
C ALA A 104 1.26 -1.23 4.62
N ILE A 105 0.24 -2.08 4.49
CA ILE A 105 0.40 -3.51 4.31
C ILE A 105 -0.14 -3.95 2.95
N ALA A 106 0.59 -4.84 2.29
CA ALA A 106 0.14 -5.49 1.07
C ALA A 106 -0.90 -6.57 1.42
N ILE A 107 -2.07 -6.45 0.84
CA ILE A 107 -3.22 -7.35 1.05
C ILE A 107 -3.81 -7.87 -0.27
N GLY A 108 -3.04 -7.81 -1.35
CA GLY A 108 -3.43 -8.30 -2.67
C GLY A 108 -4.27 -7.32 -3.49
N THR A 109 -4.23 -6.05 -3.16
CA THR A 109 -4.93 -4.96 -3.85
C THR A 109 -3.94 -4.00 -4.51
N SER A 110 -4.42 -3.22 -5.48
CA SER A 110 -3.66 -2.21 -6.21
C SER A 110 -4.41 -0.89 -6.29
N HIS A 111 -3.71 0.21 -6.52
CA HIS A 111 -4.31 1.52 -6.73
C HIS A 111 -5.10 1.60 -8.06
N GLY A 112 -5.68 2.77 -8.31
CA GLY A 112 -6.40 3.08 -9.53
C GLY A 112 -7.81 2.47 -9.61
N ALA A 113 -8.50 2.78 -10.69
CA ALA A 113 -9.86 2.33 -10.94
C ALA A 113 -9.94 0.93 -11.58
N TYR A 114 -8.85 0.45 -12.18
CA TYR A 114 -8.81 -0.82 -12.90
C TYR A 114 -8.27 -1.94 -12.01
N LYS A 115 -9.09 -2.42 -11.06
CA LYS A 115 -8.70 -3.43 -10.06
C LYS A 115 -9.04 -4.85 -10.50
N PHE A 116 -10.30 -5.11 -10.83
CA PHE A 116 -10.78 -6.42 -11.23
C PHE A 116 -11.47 -6.36 -12.61
N SER A 117 -11.23 -7.37 -13.41
CA SER A 117 -11.80 -7.49 -14.78
C SER A 117 -13.24 -7.99 -14.79
N ARG A 118 -13.70 -8.55 -13.66
CA ARG A 118 -15.06 -9.07 -13.42
C ARG A 118 -15.47 -8.80 -11.98
N PRO A 119 -16.78 -8.82 -11.66
CA PRO A 119 -17.21 -8.70 -10.29
C PRO A 119 -16.47 -9.70 -9.38
N PRO A 120 -15.76 -9.23 -8.36
CA PRO A 120 -15.05 -10.12 -7.47
C PRO A 120 -16.04 -10.96 -6.67
N SER A 121 -15.67 -12.19 -6.34
CA SER A 121 -16.47 -13.12 -5.56
C SER A 121 -15.63 -13.73 -4.44
N GLY A 122 -16.25 -13.99 -3.31
CA GLY A 122 -15.58 -14.47 -2.10
C GLY A 122 -14.86 -13.34 -1.36
N ASP A 123 -13.98 -13.70 -0.46
CA ASP A 123 -13.15 -12.76 0.30
C ASP A 123 -12.05 -12.19 -0.60
N ILE A 124 -12.12 -10.92 -0.88
CA ILE A 124 -11.18 -10.21 -1.76
C ILE A 124 -10.04 -9.61 -0.97
N LEU A 125 -10.35 -9.01 0.18
CA LEU A 125 -9.34 -8.55 1.11
C LEU A 125 -8.82 -9.71 1.96
N ALA A 126 -7.53 -9.73 2.22
CA ALA A 126 -6.91 -10.71 3.12
C ALA A 126 -7.22 -10.37 4.60
N ILE A 127 -8.51 -10.33 4.97
CA ILE A 127 -8.99 -9.89 6.31
C ILE A 127 -8.33 -10.67 7.44
N GLN A 128 -8.16 -11.98 7.29
CA GLN A 128 -7.49 -12.78 8.31
C GLN A 128 -6.02 -12.33 8.51
N ARG A 129 -5.33 -12.02 7.43
CA ARG A 129 -3.97 -11.49 7.46
C ARG A 129 -3.90 -10.13 8.16
N ILE A 130 -4.87 -9.23 7.87
CA ILE A 130 -4.98 -7.93 8.55
C ILE A 130 -5.14 -8.13 10.06
N LYS A 131 -6.01 -9.04 10.50
CA LYS A 131 -6.20 -9.36 11.93
C LYS A 131 -4.95 -9.93 12.59
N GLU A 132 -4.23 -10.81 11.91
CA GLU A 132 -2.97 -11.38 12.40
C GLU A 132 -1.90 -10.30 12.60
N ILE A 133 -1.74 -9.40 11.62
CA ILE A 133 -0.82 -8.27 11.71
C ILE A 133 -1.23 -7.34 12.86
N ASN A 134 -2.51 -6.92 12.91
CA ASN A 134 -3.00 -6.03 13.96
C ASN A 134 -2.78 -6.58 15.37
N ASN A 135 -2.93 -7.89 15.56
CA ASN A 135 -2.67 -8.54 16.84
C ASN A 135 -1.19 -8.47 17.26
N LYS A 136 -0.27 -8.42 16.30
CA LYS A 136 1.18 -8.32 16.57
C LYS A 136 1.66 -6.89 16.79
N ILE A 137 1.00 -5.92 16.17
CA ILE A 137 1.37 -4.50 16.25
C ILE A 137 0.17 -3.62 16.65
N PRO A 138 -0.48 -3.90 17.82
CA PRO A 138 -1.77 -3.28 18.19
C PRO A 138 -1.68 -1.76 18.43
N ASN A 139 -0.48 -1.20 18.52
CA ASN A 139 -0.23 0.23 18.75
C ASN A 139 0.23 0.98 17.49
N THR A 140 0.24 0.32 16.33
CA THR A 140 0.58 0.92 15.04
C THR A 140 -0.65 0.94 14.17
N HIS A 141 -0.94 2.08 13.54
CA HIS A 141 -2.06 2.19 12.61
C HIS A 141 -1.78 1.36 11.35
N LEU A 142 -2.81 0.63 10.88
CA LEU A 142 -2.72 -0.09 9.61
C LEU A 142 -3.34 0.72 8.48
N VAL A 143 -2.67 0.75 7.34
CA VAL A 143 -3.14 1.38 6.12
C VAL A 143 -3.28 0.32 5.03
N MET A 144 -4.42 0.33 4.32
CA MET A 144 -4.74 -0.64 3.27
C MET A 144 -4.93 0.11 1.96
N HIS A 145 -3.84 0.33 1.25
CA HIS A 145 -3.85 0.94 -0.06
C HIS A 145 -4.61 0.07 -1.08
N GLY A 146 -5.10 0.70 -2.14
CA GLY A 146 -5.76 -0.01 -3.22
C GLY A 146 -7.13 -0.61 -2.92
N SER A 147 -7.76 -0.31 -1.78
CA SER A 147 -9.02 -0.92 -1.33
C SER A 147 -10.30 -0.19 -1.81
N SER A 148 -10.23 0.64 -2.82
CA SER A 148 -11.37 1.41 -3.33
C SER A 148 -12.47 0.53 -3.92
N SER A 149 -13.74 0.89 -3.67
CA SER A 149 -14.91 0.09 -4.10
C SER A 149 -15.29 0.28 -5.56
N VAL A 150 -14.87 1.35 -6.22
CA VAL A 150 -15.21 1.67 -7.63
C VAL A 150 -16.72 1.51 -7.93
N PRO A 151 -17.59 2.40 -7.40
CA PRO A 151 -19.05 2.28 -7.54
C PRO A 151 -19.48 2.32 -9.00
N GLN A 152 -20.27 1.34 -9.44
CA GLN A 152 -20.66 1.16 -10.84
C GLN A 152 -21.60 2.27 -11.36
N ASP A 153 -22.43 2.84 -10.50
CA ASP A 153 -23.29 3.98 -10.81
C ASP A 153 -22.47 5.23 -11.13
N LEU A 154 -21.36 5.46 -10.43
CA LEU A 154 -20.47 6.58 -10.71
C LEU A 154 -19.72 6.39 -12.05
N ILE A 155 -19.26 5.19 -12.37
CA ILE A 155 -18.67 4.88 -13.68
C ILE A 155 -19.67 5.20 -14.80
N ARG A 156 -20.93 4.78 -14.63
CA ARG A 156 -21.99 5.07 -15.60
C ARG A 156 -22.19 6.59 -15.77
N ILE A 157 -22.33 7.34 -14.69
CA ILE A 157 -22.48 8.81 -14.73
C ILE A 157 -21.30 9.47 -15.43
N ILE A 158 -20.08 9.06 -15.11
CA ILE A 158 -18.86 9.60 -15.74
C ILE A 158 -18.90 9.36 -17.25
N ASN A 159 -19.24 8.14 -17.67
CA ASN A 159 -19.27 7.77 -19.09
C ASN A 159 -20.42 8.46 -19.85
N GLU A 160 -21.58 8.64 -19.24
CA GLU A 160 -22.71 9.41 -19.81
C GLU A 160 -22.35 10.89 -20.00
N ASN A 161 -21.40 11.42 -19.22
CA ASN A 161 -20.91 12.79 -19.32
C ASN A 161 -19.60 12.93 -20.12
N GLY A 162 -19.28 11.96 -20.97
CA GLY A 162 -18.15 12.02 -21.90
C GLY A 162 -16.86 11.36 -21.41
N GLY A 163 -16.87 10.75 -20.23
CA GLY A 163 -15.79 9.89 -19.75
C GLY A 163 -15.68 8.61 -20.59
N LYS A 164 -14.54 7.91 -20.43
CA LYS A 164 -14.25 6.67 -21.17
C LYS A 164 -13.65 5.61 -20.26
N ILE A 165 -14.21 5.45 -19.06
CA ILE A 165 -13.78 4.42 -18.12
C ILE A 165 -14.27 3.07 -18.64
N LYS A 166 -13.34 2.13 -18.83
CA LYS A 166 -13.65 0.74 -19.22
C LYS A 166 -14.35 0.03 -18.07
N GLU A 167 -15.01 -1.08 -18.40
CA GLU A 167 -15.59 -1.94 -17.37
C GLU A 167 -14.51 -2.40 -16.38
N THR A 168 -14.76 -2.13 -15.10
CA THR A 168 -13.86 -2.46 -14.01
C THR A 168 -14.64 -2.53 -12.70
N TYR A 169 -14.13 -3.27 -11.73
CA TYR A 169 -14.76 -3.49 -10.43
C TYR A 169 -13.75 -3.25 -9.32
N GLY A 170 -14.22 -2.74 -8.20
CA GLY A 170 -13.41 -2.51 -7.00
C GLY A 170 -13.70 -3.52 -5.91
N VAL A 171 -13.15 -3.27 -4.72
CA VAL A 171 -13.42 -4.06 -3.51
C VAL A 171 -14.88 -3.85 -3.10
N PRO A 172 -15.62 -4.91 -2.76
CA PRO A 172 -17.00 -4.77 -2.27
C PRO A 172 -17.06 -3.92 -1.00
N VAL A 173 -18.02 -2.99 -0.95
CA VAL A 173 -18.21 -2.12 0.23
C VAL A 173 -18.41 -2.93 1.51
N SER A 174 -19.07 -4.10 1.41
CA SER A 174 -19.28 -5.01 2.55
C SER A 174 -17.98 -5.58 3.14
N GLU A 175 -16.88 -5.56 2.41
CA GLU A 175 -15.58 -6.01 2.94
C GLU A 175 -14.75 -4.85 3.53
N ILE A 176 -15.06 -3.60 3.15
CA ILE A 176 -14.38 -2.42 3.67
C ILE A 176 -14.97 -2.01 5.04
N GLN A 177 -16.24 -2.29 5.29
CA GLN A 177 -16.97 -1.97 6.52
C GLN A 177 -16.73 -3.00 7.64
#